data_3919091b9e3910299773042a15db60ef
#
_entry.id   3919091b9e3910299773042a15db60ef
#
_cell.length_a   1.000
_cell.length_b   1.000
_cell.length_c   1.000
_cell.angle_alpha   90.00
_cell.angle_beta   90.00
_cell.angle_gamma   90.00
#
_symmetry.space_group_name_H-M   'P 1'
#
loop_
_entity.id
_entity.type
_entity.pdbx_description
1 polymer ?
#
loop_
_entity_poly.entity_id
_entity_poly.type
_entity_poly.pdbx_seq_one_letter_code
_entity_poly.pdbx_strand_id
1 'polypeptide(L)'
;MTPPPPTLRVRDVHKSYGDRGVLRGIDLELPPGLLAGVVGENGSGKSTLLRILAGRLTADRGSVEHRGGLGYCPQHTVLNPAFTVDQHLRFFQVAYDLPDLRRAHELLEILRFSGHRRHRVTTLSGGTRQKLNLTLALMHDPPLLLLDEPYQGFDWDTYESFWDLAASLRARGRSILVISHIAFDTDRFDQVWRLDGGRLGRSTARPVAAGS
;
A
#
# COMPACT_ATOMS: atom_id res chain seq x y z
N MET A 1 -18.05 -10.94 -22.81
CA MET A 1 -17.96 -11.09 -21.33
C MET A 1 -17.76 -9.71 -20.72
N THR A 2 -18.63 -9.29 -19.82
CA THR A 2 -18.47 -8.02 -19.10
C THR A 2 -17.22 -8.12 -18.20
N PRO A 3 -16.32 -7.14 -18.22
CA PRO A 3 -15.14 -7.16 -17.34
C PRO A 3 -15.59 -7.23 -15.87
N PRO A 4 -14.82 -7.91 -15.01
CA PRO A 4 -15.14 -7.95 -13.59
C PRO A 4 -15.16 -6.53 -13.02
N PRO A 5 -16.04 -6.26 -12.05
CA PRO A 5 -16.11 -4.95 -11.43
C PRO A 5 -14.80 -4.61 -10.71
N PRO A 6 -14.41 -3.34 -10.67
CA PRO A 6 -13.15 -2.91 -10.06
C PRO A 6 -13.10 -3.22 -8.56
N THR A 7 -11.90 -3.52 -8.05
CA THR A 7 -11.64 -3.71 -6.62
C THR A 7 -11.73 -2.39 -5.87
N LEU A 8 -11.30 -1.29 -6.52
CA LEU A 8 -11.42 0.07 -6.01
C LEU A 8 -12.01 0.98 -7.10
N ARG A 9 -13.00 1.78 -6.71
CA ARG A 9 -13.57 2.84 -7.56
C ARG A 9 -13.60 4.15 -6.79
N VAL A 10 -13.09 5.19 -7.41
CA VAL A 10 -13.02 6.57 -6.87
C VAL A 10 -13.69 7.50 -7.87
N ARG A 11 -14.59 8.35 -7.42
CA ARG A 11 -15.35 9.28 -8.26
C ARG A 11 -15.33 10.69 -7.67
N ASP A 12 -14.82 11.64 -8.45
CA ASP A 12 -14.83 13.08 -8.19
C ASP A 12 -14.41 13.45 -6.76
N VAL A 13 -13.34 12.81 -6.25
CA VAL A 13 -12.90 13.03 -4.87
C VAL A 13 -12.17 14.36 -4.74
N HIS A 14 -12.64 15.19 -3.81
CA HIS A 14 -12.07 16.49 -3.46
C HIS A 14 -11.66 16.50 -1.98
N LYS A 15 -10.58 17.24 -1.68
CA LYS A 15 -10.13 17.50 -0.31
C LYS A 15 -9.41 18.83 -0.21
N SER A 16 -9.77 19.61 0.81
CA SER A 16 -9.12 20.88 1.16
C SER A 16 -8.73 20.89 2.64
N TYR A 17 -7.74 21.70 2.99
CA TYR A 17 -7.37 22.05 4.34
C TYR A 17 -7.38 23.59 4.43
N GLY A 18 -8.40 24.14 5.10
CA GLY A 18 -8.73 25.57 5.00
C GLY A 18 -8.95 25.96 3.53
N ASP A 19 -8.31 27.03 3.07
CA ASP A 19 -8.45 27.53 1.69
C ASP A 19 -7.58 26.76 0.66
N ARG A 20 -6.74 25.82 1.13
CA ARG A 20 -5.84 25.05 0.26
C ARG A 20 -6.53 23.79 -0.25
N GLY A 21 -6.95 23.79 -1.51
CA GLY A 21 -7.41 22.57 -2.21
C GLY A 21 -6.24 21.63 -2.50
N VAL A 22 -6.29 20.42 -1.93
CA VAL A 22 -5.23 19.38 -2.06
C VAL A 22 -5.61 18.33 -3.09
N LEU A 23 -6.87 17.91 -3.14
CA LEU A 23 -7.39 17.01 -4.19
C LEU A 23 -8.53 17.71 -4.91
N ARG A 24 -8.57 17.62 -6.24
CA ARG A 24 -9.43 18.43 -7.10
C ARG A 24 -10.10 17.58 -8.18
N GLY A 25 -11.04 16.72 -7.76
CA GLY A 25 -11.75 15.82 -8.68
C GLY A 25 -10.88 14.64 -9.09
N ILE A 26 -10.60 13.75 -8.13
CA ILE A 26 -9.84 12.51 -8.41
C ILE A 26 -10.81 11.43 -8.88
N ASP A 27 -10.52 10.89 -10.05
CA ASP A 27 -11.16 9.70 -10.60
C ASP A 27 -10.13 8.60 -10.77
N LEU A 28 -10.43 7.39 -10.26
CA LEU A 28 -9.55 6.23 -10.31
C LEU A 28 -10.37 4.95 -10.29
N GLU A 29 -10.02 4.00 -11.15
CA GLU A 29 -10.50 2.61 -11.06
C GLU A 29 -9.31 1.65 -11.04
N LEU A 30 -9.32 0.71 -10.09
CA LEU A 30 -8.34 -0.34 -9.94
C LEU A 30 -9.02 -1.69 -10.15
N PRO A 31 -8.82 -2.33 -11.32
CA PRO A 31 -9.33 -3.67 -11.59
C PRO A 31 -8.71 -4.73 -10.67
N PRO A 32 -9.33 -5.92 -10.52
CA PRO A 32 -8.70 -7.04 -9.84
C PRO A 32 -7.37 -7.42 -10.49
N GLY A 33 -6.37 -7.75 -9.64
CA GLY A 33 -5.07 -8.22 -10.11
C GLY A 33 -4.22 -7.15 -10.79
N LEU A 34 -4.41 -5.87 -10.47
CA LEU A 34 -3.58 -4.78 -10.99
C LEU A 34 -2.61 -4.28 -9.92
N LEU A 35 -1.33 -4.18 -10.28
CA LEU A 35 -0.29 -3.51 -9.50
C LEU A 35 -0.08 -2.10 -10.06
N ALA A 36 -0.47 -1.09 -9.31
CA ALA A 36 -0.45 0.29 -9.76
C ALA A 36 0.35 1.21 -8.84
N GLY A 37 0.96 2.23 -9.45
CA GLY A 37 1.71 3.27 -8.75
C GLY A 37 1.01 4.63 -8.82
N VAL A 38 1.06 5.41 -7.73
CA VAL A 38 0.77 6.84 -7.73
C VAL A 38 2.05 7.58 -7.38
N VAL A 39 2.55 8.35 -8.34
CA VAL A 39 3.77 9.16 -8.21
C VAL A 39 3.44 10.65 -8.19
N GLY A 40 4.33 11.46 -7.67
CA GLY A 40 4.18 12.91 -7.63
C GLY A 40 5.13 13.53 -6.62
N GLU A 41 5.30 14.85 -6.67
CA GLU A 41 6.18 15.57 -5.75
C GLU A 41 5.73 15.48 -4.29
N ASN A 42 6.65 15.77 -3.36
CA ASN A 42 6.30 15.89 -1.95
C ASN A 42 5.28 17.02 -1.75
N GLY A 43 4.25 16.74 -0.96
CA GLY A 43 3.16 17.69 -0.73
C GLY A 43 2.10 17.75 -1.84
N SER A 44 2.17 16.93 -2.90
CA SER A 44 1.17 16.88 -3.97
C SER A 44 -0.18 16.30 -3.54
N GLY A 45 -0.27 15.68 -2.34
CA GLY A 45 -1.51 15.12 -1.81
C GLY A 45 -1.61 13.59 -1.85
N LYS A 46 -0.54 12.85 -2.20
CA LYS A 46 -0.53 11.38 -2.31
C LYS A 46 -0.99 10.68 -1.02
N SER A 47 -0.40 11.03 0.12
CA SER A 47 -0.79 10.44 1.41
C SER A 47 -2.19 10.88 1.84
N THR A 48 -2.65 12.09 1.45
CA THR A 48 -4.03 12.53 1.65
C THR A 48 -4.99 11.65 0.85
N LEU A 49 -4.69 11.40 -0.42
CA LEU A 49 -5.45 10.48 -1.27
C LEU A 49 -5.51 9.10 -0.64
N LEU A 50 -4.37 8.51 -0.29
CA LEU A 50 -4.33 7.15 0.26
C LEU A 50 -5.12 7.03 1.57
N ARG A 51 -5.06 8.05 2.45
CA ARG A 51 -5.84 8.07 3.71
C ARG A 51 -7.34 8.14 3.45
N ILE A 52 -7.77 8.83 2.40
CA ILE A 52 -9.19 8.86 1.97
C ILE A 52 -9.58 7.47 1.44
N LEU A 53 -8.76 6.87 0.56
CA LEU A 53 -9.02 5.53 0.02
C LEU A 53 -9.08 4.47 1.12
N ALA A 54 -8.27 4.61 2.18
CA ALA A 54 -8.27 3.73 3.34
C ALA A 54 -9.40 4.02 4.36
N GLY A 55 -10.27 4.98 4.10
CA GLY A 55 -11.33 5.39 5.04
C GLY A 55 -10.82 6.05 6.33
N ARG A 56 -9.56 6.52 6.34
CA ARG A 56 -8.92 7.19 7.49
C ARG A 56 -9.07 8.71 7.47
N LEU A 57 -9.59 9.23 6.37
CA LEU A 57 -9.88 10.65 6.19
C LEU A 57 -11.13 10.78 5.29
N THR A 58 -12.05 11.62 5.68
CA THR A 58 -13.25 11.91 4.90
C THR A 58 -12.94 12.88 3.77
N ALA A 59 -13.36 12.55 2.56
CA ALA A 59 -13.36 13.48 1.43
C ALA A 59 -14.39 14.60 1.67
N ASP A 60 -14.14 15.79 1.13
CA ASP A 60 -15.10 16.89 1.20
C ASP A 60 -16.22 16.69 0.17
N ARG A 61 -15.91 15.97 -0.95
CA ARG A 61 -16.85 15.64 -2.01
C ARG A 61 -16.36 14.36 -2.74
N GLY A 62 -17.27 13.70 -3.43
CA GLY A 62 -17.01 12.48 -4.20
C GLY A 62 -17.26 11.20 -3.41
N SER A 63 -16.92 10.08 -3.98
CA SER A 63 -17.12 8.77 -3.36
C SER A 63 -15.93 7.84 -3.57
N VAL A 64 -15.74 6.93 -2.61
CA VAL A 64 -14.78 5.82 -2.65
C VAL A 64 -15.52 4.53 -2.35
N GLU A 65 -15.43 3.58 -3.25
CA GLU A 65 -16.01 2.25 -3.10
C GLU A 65 -14.90 1.21 -3.26
N HIS A 66 -14.82 0.24 -2.36
CA HIS A 66 -13.94 -0.91 -2.50
C HIS A 66 -14.69 -2.20 -2.20
N ARG A 67 -14.24 -3.30 -2.82
CA ARG A 67 -14.83 -4.62 -2.66
C ARG A 67 -13.95 -5.50 -1.77
N GLY A 68 -14.57 -6.03 -0.73
CA GLY A 68 -13.91 -6.90 0.23
C GLY A 68 -13.03 -6.17 1.22
N GLY A 69 -12.14 -6.93 1.85
CA GLY A 69 -11.22 -6.40 2.87
C GLY A 69 -10.13 -5.50 2.28
N LEU A 70 -9.56 -4.66 3.14
CA LEU A 70 -8.52 -3.70 2.79
C LEU A 70 -7.30 -3.90 3.70
N GLY A 71 -6.12 -4.05 3.10
CA GLY A 71 -4.82 -3.93 3.77
C GLY A 71 -4.27 -2.52 3.57
N TYR A 72 -3.95 -1.83 4.66
CA TYR A 72 -3.39 -0.48 4.62
C TYR A 72 -2.06 -0.41 5.36
N CYS A 73 -1.01 -0.02 4.62
CA CYS A 73 0.32 0.24 5.16
C CYS A 73 0.62 1.74 5.05
N PRO A 74 0.44 2.53 6.13
CA PRO A 74 0.77 3.96 6.14
C PRO A 74 2.28 4.18 6.15
N GLN A 75 2.73 5.36 5.69
CA GLN A 75 4.13 5.78 5.74
C GLN A 75 4.66 5.85 7.20
N HIS A 76 3.84 6.38 8.10
CA HIS A 76 4.18 6.46 9.52
C HIS A 76 3.41 5.39 10.30
N THR A 77 4.16 4.45 10.81
CA THR A 77 3.64 3.28 11.50
C THR A 77 3.12 3.63 12.89
N VAL A 78 1.87 3.27 13.18
CA VAL A 78 1.30 3.36 14.53
C VAL A 78 1.41 1.97 15.17
N LEU A 79 2.59 1.64 15.70
CA LEU A 79 2.84 0.41 16.47
C LEU A 79 2.89 0.73 17.95
N ASN A 80 2.38 -0.17 18.79
CA ASN A 80 2.55 -0.04 20.24
C ASN A 80 4.04 -0.26 20.59
N PRO A 81 4.74 0.75 21.14
CA PRO A 81 6.17 0.65 21.42
C PRO A 81 6.51 -0.42 22.46
N ALA A 82 5.58 -0.75 23.36
CA ALA A 82 5.77 -1.74 24.42
C ALA A 82 5.65 -3.19 23.94
N PHE A 83 4.99 -3.41 22.80
CA PHE A 83 4.76 -4.75 22.26
C PHE A 83 5.99 -5.27 21.52
N THR A 84 6.16 -6.60 21.56
CA THR A 84 7.06 -7.31 20.66
C THR A 84 6.41 -7.51 19.28
N VAL A 85 7.21 -7.94 18.29
CA VAL A 85 6.68 -8.33 16.98
C VAL A 85 5.60 -9.41 17.13
N ASP A 86 5.87 -10.49 17.87
CA ASP A 86 4.91 -11.58 18.10
C ASP A 86 3.62 -11.09 18.79
N GLN A 87 3.72 -10.14 19.72
CA GLN A 87 2.53 -9.57 20.37
C GLN A 87 1.68 -8.76 19.38
N HIS A 88 2.29 -8.03 18.46
CA HIS A 88 1.56 -7.36 17.37
C HIS A 88 0.86 -8.37 16.47
N LEU A 89 1.56 -9.43 16.04
CA LEU A 89 0.96 -10.45 15.18
C LEU A 89 -0.26 -11.10 15.85
N ARG A 90 -0.17 -11.44 17.14
CA ARG A 90 -1.30 -12.01 17.92
C ARG A 90 -2.45 -11.02 18.09
N PHE A 91 -2.13 -9.74 18.36
CA PHE A 91 -3.15 -8.70 18.46
C PHE A 91 -3.94 -8.57 17.14
N PHE A 92 -3.25 -8.53 16.01
CA PHE A 92 -3.88 -8.43 14.70
C PHE A 92 -4.50 -9.75 14.24
N GLN A 93 -4.00 -10.90 14.70
CA GLN A 93 -4.68 -12.19 14.51
C GLN A 93 -6.11 -12.15 15.06
N VAL A 94 -6.26 -11.66 16.30
CA VAL A 94 -7.58 -11.52 16.94
C VAL A 94 -8.41 -10.44 16.22
N ALA A 95 -7.82 -9.30 15.90
CA ALA A 95 -8.52 -8.18 15.26
C ALA A 95 -9.05 -8.52 13.86
N TYR A 96 -8.38 -9.41 13.14
CA TYR A 96 -8.77 -9.87 11.80
C TYR A 96 -9.48 -11.22 11.80
N ASP A 97 -9.73 -11.80 12.98
CA ASP A 97 -10.33 -13.14 13.15
C ASP A 97 -9.61 -14.23 12.35
N LEU A 98 -8.27 -14.25 12.41
CA LEU A 98 -7.48 -15.21 11.67
C LEU A 98 -7.32 -16.52 12.44
N PRO A 99 -7.45 -17.68 11.79
CA PRO A 99 -7.34 -18.98 12.43
C PRO A 99 -5.95 -19.28 12.98
N ASP A 100 -4.91 -18.76 12.31
CA ASP A 100 -3.52 -18.94 12.69
C ASP A 100 -2.61 -17.80 12.21
N LEU A 101 -1.31 -17.88 12.51
CA LEU A 101 -0.29 -16.91 12.12
C LEU A 101 0.64 -17.40 10.99
N ARG A 102 0.31 -18.49 10.28
CA ARG A 102 1.17 -19.05 9.23
C ARG A 102 1.55 -18.00 8.20
N ARG A 103 0.54 -17.30 7.68
CA ARG A 103 0.76 -16.24 6.69
C ARG A 103 1.64 -15.11 7.22
N ALA A 104 1.44 -14.71 8.47
CA ALA A 104 2.28 -13.69 9.09
C ALA A 104 3.74 -14.16 9.20
N HIS A 105 3.97 -15.40 9.63
CA HIS A 105 5.33 -15.95 9.73
C HIS A 105 6.01 -16.09 8.36
N GLU A 106 5.29 -16.53 7.32
CA GLU A 106 5.80 -16.52 5.94
C GLU A 106 6.26 -15.12 5.50
N LEU A 107 5.48 -14.09 5.83
CA LEU A 107 5.82 -12.70 5.53
C LEU A 107 7.07 -12.21 6.29
N LEU A 108 7.27 -12.67 7.55
CA LEU A 108 8.51 -12.36 8.28
C LEU A 108 9.74 -12.94 7.58
N GLU A 109 9.64 -14.16 7.03
CA GLU A 109 10.73 -14.78 6.28
C GLU A 109 10.98 -14.07 4.94
N ILE A 110 9.93 -13.80 4.16
CA ILE A 110 10.03 -13.08 2.87
C ILE A 110 10.69 -11.71 3.08
N LEU A 111 10.28 -10.97 4.11
CA LEU A 111 10.79 -9.64 4.43
C LEU A 111 12.07 -9.68 5.29
N ARG A 112 12.63 -10.86 5.54
CA ARG A 112 13.93 -11.10 6.20
C ARG A 112 14.05 -10.46 7.59
N PHE A 113 13.05 -10.64 8.45
CA PHE A 113 13.13 -10.15 9.84
C PHE A 113 12.55 -11.10 10.89
N SER A 114 12.41 -12.38 10.57
CA SER A 114 11.92 -13.43 11.47
C SER A 114 12.71 -13.54 12.78
N GLY A 115 14.01 -13.24 12.74
CA GLY A 115 14.85 -13.18 13.95
C GLY A 115 14.45 -12.13 14.97
N HIS A 116 13.60 -11.16 14.60
CA HIS A 116 13.18 -10.05 15.48
C HIS A 116 11.86 -10.32 16.25
N ARG A 117 11.28 -11.50 16.13
CA ARG A 117 9.95 -11.83 16.68
C ARG A 117 9.76 -11.46 18.15
N ARG A 118 10.79 -11.68 18.97
CA ARG A 118 10.78 -11.41 20.41
C ARG A 118 11.25 -10.00 20.79
N HIS A 119 11.72 -9.21 19.82
CA HIS A 119 12.17 -7.85 20.08
C HIS A 119 10.99 -6.89 20.22
N ARG A 120 11.10 -5.96 21.14
CA ARG A 120 10.12 -4.86 21.30
C ARG A 120 10.26 -3.87 20.15
N VAL A 121 9.15 -3.25 19.75
CA VAL A 121 9.13 -2.25 18.67
C VAL A 121 10.11 -1.09 18.94
N THR A 122 10.30 -0.69 20.20
CA THR A 122 11.25 0.35 20.57
C THR A 122 12.69 0.04 20.18
N THR A 123 13.07 -1.24 20.10
CA THR A 123 14.44 -1.67 19.77
C THR A 123 14.64 -1.95 18.27
N LEU A 124 13.58 -1.88 17.46
CA LEU A 124 13.65 -2.12 16.03
C LEU A 124 14.17 -0.89 15.28
N SER A 125 14.93 -1.11 14.22
CA SER A 125 15.27 -0.06 13.25
C SER A 125 14.03 0.47 12.54
N GLY A 126 14.12 1.64 11.90
CA GLY A 126 13.04 2.20 11.09
C GLY A 126 12.58 1.23 9.99
N GLY A 127 13.52 0.65 9.25
CA GLY A 127 13.22 -0.35 8.21
C GLY A 127 12.55 -1.61 8.77
N THR A 128 13.00 -2.12 9.93
CA THR A 128 12.36 -3.30 10.56
C THR A 128 10.95 -2.97 11.05
N ARG A 129 10.69 -1.77 11.57
CA ARG A 129 9.33 -1.32 11.90
C ARG A 129 8.45 -1.24 10.66
N GLN A 130 9.00 -0.78 9.53
CA GLN A 130 8.25 -0.73 8.27
C GLN A 130 7.95 -2.14 7.73
N LYS A 131 8.88 -3.10 7.86
CA LYS A 131 8.63 -4.52 7.54
C LYS A 131 7.47 -5.08 8.37
N LEU A 132 7.43 -4.79 9.67
CA LEU A 132 6.31 -5.19 10.55
C LEU A 132 4.99 -4.54 10.11
N ASN A 133 4.99 -3.24 9.83
CA ASN A 133 3.81 -2.52 9.35
C ASN A 133 3.22 -3.16 8.08
N LEU A 134 4.09 -3.45 7.11
CA LEU A 134 3.72 -4.13 5.88
C LEU A 134 3.17 -5.54 6.16
N THR A 135 3.80 -6.30 7.06
CA THR A 135 3.31 -7.64 7.46
C THR A 135 1.89 -7.56 8.01
N LEU A 136 1.61 -6.61 8.91
CA LEU A 136 0.27 -6.44 9.49
C LEU A 136 -0.79 -6.08 8.44
N ALA A 137 -0.42 -5.31 7.42
CA ALA A 137 -1.32 -4.97 6.31
C ALA A 137 -1.60 -6.16 5.38
N LEU A 138 -0.69 -7.15 5.32
CA LEU A 138 -0.74 -8.28 4.37
C LEU A 138 -1.24 -9.58 4.98
N MET A 139 -1.16 -9.76 6.32
CA MET A 139 -1.34 -11.06 6.96
C MET A 139 -2.75 -11.64 6.85
N HIS A 140 -3.77 -10.81 6.64
CA HIS A 140 -5.16 -11.22 6.44
C HIS A 140 -5.55 -11.41 4.96
N ASP A 141 -4.56 -11.39 4.06
CA ASP A 141 -4.67 -11.61 2.61
C ASP A 141 -5.79 -10.81 1.92
N PRO A 142 -5.87 -9.49 2.09
CA PRO A 142 -6.96 -8.69 1.56
C PRO A 142 -6.95 -8.62 0.03
N PRO A 143 -8.11 -8.47 -0.64
CA PRO A 143 -8.19 -8.28 -2.09
C PRO A 143 -7.62 -6.94 -2.57
N LEU A 144 -7.58 -5.92 -1.72
CA LEU A 144 -7.03 -4.60 -1.99
C LEU A 144 -5.93 -4.24 -0.98
N LEU A 145 -4.81 -3.77 -1.51
CA LEU A 145 -3.68 -3.27 -0.73
C LEU A 145 -3.40 -1.81 -1.09
N LEU A 146 -3.35 -0.96 -0.07
CA LEU A 146 -3.00 0.46 -0.18
C LEU A 146 -1.70 0.68 0.61
N LEU A 147 -0.61 0.98 -0.09
CA LEU A 147 0.73 1.01 0.49
C LEU A 147 1.37 2.40 0.29
N ASP A 148 1.72 3.07 1.38
CA ASP A 148 2.39 4.39 1.36
C ASP A 148 3.88 4.21 1.62
N GLU A 149 4.69 4.30 0.56
CA GLU A 149 6.15 4.09 0.58
C GLU A 149 6.58 2.83 1.36
N PRO A 150 6.05 1.65 1.00
CA PRO A 150 6.11 0.44 1.82
C PRO A 150 7.53 -0.11 2.04
N TYR A 151 8.48 0.28 1.20
CA TYR A 151 9.86 -0.21 1.20
C TYR A 151 10.86 0.81 1.77
N GLN A 152 10.37 1.89 2.39
CA GLN A 152 11.24 2.89 2.98
C GLN A 152 12.16 2.29 4.07
N GLY A 153 13.47 2.46 3.90
CA GLY A 153 14.48 1.94 4.84
C GLY A 153 14.77 0.44 4.70
N PHE A 154 14.33 -0.20 3.62
CA PHE A 154 14.72 -1.57 3.30
C PHE A 154 16.15 -1.61 2.74
N ASP A 155 16.87 -2.69 3.05
CA ASP A 155 18.06 -3.08 2.31
C ASP A 155 17.66 -3.61 0.91
N TRP A 156 18.64 -3.68 -0.01
CA TRP A 156 18.39 -4.07 -1.39
C TRP A 156 17.70 -5.43 -1.54
N ASP A 157 18.14 -6.43 -0.79
CA ASP A 157 17.57 -7.77 -0.86
C ASP A 157 16.12 -7.82 -0.39
N THR A 158 15.78 -7.07 0.66
CA THR A 158 14.40 -6.95 1.15
C THR A 158 13.54 -6.18 0.16
N TYR A 159 14.12 -5.15 -0.48
CA TYR A 159 13.45 -4.37 -1.52
C TYR A 159 13.05 -5.25 -2.71
N GLU A 160 13.97 -6.08 -3.23
CA GLU A 160 13.65 -7.03 -4.30
C GLU A 160 12.61 -8.07 -3.83
N SER A 161 12.78 -8.62 -2.62
CA SER A 161 11.80 -9.57 -2.04
C SER A 161 10.39 -8.97 -1.92
N PHE A 162 10.27 -7.66 -1.66
CA PHE A 162 8.99 -6.96 -1.65
C PHE A 162 8.34 -6.95 -3.04
N TRP A 163 9.12 -6.68 -4.10
CA TRP A 163 8.58 -6.65 -5.46
C TRP A 163 8.18 -8.05 -5.95
N ASP A 164 8.94 -9.08 -5.61
CA ASP A 164 8.57 -10.48 -5.89
C ASP A 164 7.26 -10.85 -5.18
N LEU A 165 7.11 -10.44 -3.92
CA LEU A 165 5.87 -10.60 -3.16
C LEU A 165 4.71 -9.86 -3.82
N ALA A 166 4.89 -8.62 -4.24
CA ALA A 166 3.87 -7.82 -4.92
C ALA A 166 3.43 -8.47 -6.25
N ALA A 167 4.38 -8.97 -7.04
CA ALA A 167 4.10 -9.71 -8.27
C ALA A 167 3.32 -11.00 -8.01
N SER A 168 3.70 -11.76 -6.96
CA SER A 168 2.97 -12.96 -6.53
C SER A 168 1.54 -12.66 -6.07
N LEU A 169 1.34 -11.59 -5.31
CA LEU A 169 0.01 -11.14 -4.86
C LEU A 169 -0.86 -10.74 -6.06
N ARG A 170 -0.30 -9.97 -6.99
CA ARG A 170 -0.95 -9.59 -8.25
C ARG A 170 -1.38 -10.84 -9.05
N ALA A 171 -0.49 -11.81 -9.22
CA ALA A 171 -0.79 -13.04 -9.95
C ALA A 171 -1.92 -13.85 -9.31
N ARG A 172 -2.14 -13.72 -8.00
CA ARG A 172 -3.27 -14.29 -7.25
C ARG A 172 -4.53 -13.41 -7.28
N GLY A 173 -4.56 -12.37 -8.12
CA GLY A 173 -5.72 -11.49 -8.30
C GLY A 173 -5.85 -10.39 -7.23
N ARG A 174 -4.83 -10.16 -6.38
CA ARG A 174 -4.85 -9.04 -5.43
C ARG A 174 -4.53 -7.73 -6.15
N SER A 175 -5.29 -6.69 -5.86
CA SER A 175 -5.05 -5.34 -6.39
C SER A 175 -4.18 -4.56 -5.43
N ILE A 176 -3.15 -3.91 -5.94
CA ILE A 176 -2.17 -3.20 -5.13
C ILE A 176 -2.01 -1.78 -5.65
N LEU A 177 -2.17 -0.79 -4.79
CA LEU A 177 -1.88 0.61 -5.07
C LEU A 177 -0.72 1.06 -4.18
N VAL A 178 0.40 1.38 -4.80
CA VAL A 178 1.61 1.86 -4.12
C VAL A 178 1.76 3.36 -4.34
N ILE A 179 1.91 4.11 -3.27
CA ILE A 179 2.42 5.48 -3.36
C ILE A 179 3.94 5.44 -3.30
N SER A 180 4.57 6.11 -4.26
CA SER A 180 6.02 6.26 -4.34
C SER A 180 6.40 7.69 -4.72
N HIS A 181 7.49 8.18 -4.15
CA HIS A 181 8.15 9.39 -4.63
C HIS A 181 9.25 9.06 -5.67
N ILE A 182 9.59 7.78 -5.84
CA ILE A 182 10.67 7.32 -6.73
C ILE A 182 10.08 7.04 -8.11
N ALA A 183 10.53 7.80 -9.11
CA ALA A 183 10.12 7.62 -10.50
C ALA A 183 10.86 6.47 -11.21
N PHE A 184 11.82 5.82 -10.55
CA PHE A 184 12.70 4.82 -11.19
C PHE A 184 12.11 3.42 -11.34
N ASP A 185 11.06 3.09 -10.57
CA ASP A 185 10.45 1.75 -10.59
C ASP A 185 9.15 1.68 -11.40
N THR A 186 8.95 2.62 -12.30
CA THR A 186 7.68 2.70 -13.07
C THR A 186 7.44 1.48 -13.95
N ASP A 187 8.46 0.75 -14.34
CA ASP A 187 8.41 -0.48 -15.11
C ASP A 187 7.92 -1.69 -14.31
N ARG A 188 7.93 -1.62 -12.98
CA ARG A 188 7.39 -2.66 -12.10
C ARG A 188 5.86 -2.60 -11.97
N PHE A 189 5.25 -1.50 -12.40
CA PHE A 189 3.81 -1.29 -12.33
C PHE A 189 3.11 -1.61 -13.65
N ASP A 190 1.91 -2.17 -13.59
CA ASP A 190 1.04 -2.32 -14.76
C ASP A 190 0.50 -0.96 -15.21
N GLN A 191 0.31 -0.04 -14.24
CA GLN A 191 -0.18 1.30 -14.49
C GLN A 191 0.40 2.31 -13.50
N VAL A 192 0.74 3.49 -13.99
CA VAL A 192 1.23 4.60 -13.16
C VAL A 192 0.33 5.81 -13.35
N TRP A 193 -0.08 6.41 -12.24
CA TRP A 193 -0.71 7.72 -12.22
C TRP A 193 0.21 8.76 -11.63
N ARG A 194 0.15 9.95 -12.17
CA ARG A 194 0.84 11.13 -11.62
C ARG A 194 -0.18 12.03 -10.93
N LEU A 195 0.07 12.32 -9.66
CA LEU A 195 -0.69 13.32 -8.90
C LEU A 195 0.07 14.64 -8.94
N ASP A 196 -0.50 15.62 -9.64
CA ASP A 196 0.03 16.95 -9.79
C ASP A 196 -1.07 18.01 -9.68
N GLY A 197 -0.80 19.14 -9.00
CA GLY A 197 -1.76 20.22 -8.79
C GLY A 197 -3.11 19.76 -8.20
N GLY A 198 -3.13 18.64 -7.47
CA GLY A 198 -4.33 18.03 -6.90
C GLY A 198 -5.16 17.22 -7.90
N ARG A 199 -4.68 16.97 -9.10
CA ARG A 199 -5.34 16.19 -10.16
C ARG A 199 -4.55 14.92 -10.45
N LEU A 200 -5.26 13.83 -10.76
CA LEU A 200 -4.66 12.55 -11.11
C LEU A 200 -4.71 12.36 -12.63
N GLY A 201 -3.54 12.22 -13.25
CA GLY A 201 -3.39 11.91 -14.67
C GLY A 201 -2.71 10.56 -14.89
N ARG A 202 -3.07 9.83 -15.94
CA ARG A 202 -2.30 8.64 -16.34
C ARG A 202 -0.92 9.08 -16.82
N SER A 203 0.14 8.48 -16.26
CA SER A 203 1.49 8.66 -16.78
C SER A 203 1.62 7.85 -18.07
N THR A 204 2.04 8.52 -19.16
CA THR A 204 2.30 7.89 -20.45
C THR A 204 3.70 7.26 -20.54
N ALA A 205 4.43 7.15 -19.44
CA ALA A 205 5.66 6.39 -19.39
C ALA A 205 5.33 4.91 -19.69
N ARG A 206 5.46 4.50 -20.94
CA ARG A 206 5.43 3.10 -21.35
C ARG A 206 6.54 2.37 -20.61
N PRO A 207 6.28 1.14 -20.08
CA PRO A 207 7.37 0.26 -19.73
C PRO A 207 8.24 0.11 -20.99
N VAL A 208 9.52 0.36 -20.84
CA VAL A 208 10.49 0.04 -21.89
C VAL A 208 10.40 -1.47 -22.07
N ALA A 209 9.88 -1.90 -23.22
CA ALA A 209 9.87 -3.31 -23.59
C ALA A 209 11.30 -3.80 -23.48
N ALA A 210 11.54 -4.83 -22.67
CA ALA A 210 12.81 -5.52 -22.59
C ALA A 210 13.15 -5.95 -24.02
N GLY A 211 14.14 -5.32 -24.61
CA GLY A 211 14.69 -5.69 -25.91
C GLY A 211 15.29 -7.09 -25.81
N SER A 212 14.92 -7.89 -26.79
CA SER A 212 15.37 -9.22 -27.18
C SER A 212 16.84 -9.52 -26.92
#